data_105905058b0f09cb4bc2c9cc7d71b294
#
_entry.id   105905058b0f09cb4bc2c9cc7d71b294
#
_cell.length_a   1.000
_cell.length_b   1.000
_cell.length_c   1.000
_cell.angle_alpha   90.00
_cell.angle_beta   90.00
_cell.angle_gamma   90.00
#
_symmetry.space_group_name_H-M   'P 1'
#
loop_
_entity.id
_entity.type
_entity.pdbx_description
1 polymer ?
#
loop_
_entity_poly.entity_id
_entity_poly.type
_entity_poly.pdbx_seq_one_letter_code
_entity_poly.pdbx_strand_id
1 'polypeptide(L)'
;NKVTDVLNKVFIAVTLISAVTIVIGLIVISSTIIVQGKVKQFQNLIFKILGFSKKEILFSSIIEFVINFISIILFSTFFAVITSKYIIESIFQLKWSFDFILFTNISISIAVVTLVLIILTNLRYLNPKVYPLVRNE
;
A
#
# COMPACT_ATOMS: atom_id res chain seq x y z
N ASN A 1 35.70 -16.54 -11.10
CA ASN A 1 36.13 -15.13 -11.09
C ASN A 1 35.65 -14.44 -9.81
N LYS A 2 36.62 -13.91 -9.00
CA LYS A 2 36.28 -13.27 -7.70
C LYS A 2 35.24 -12.14 -7.84
N VAL A 3 35.21 -11.45 -8.96
CA VAL A 3 34.24 -10.36 -9.23
C VAL A 3 32.82 -10.90 -9.39
N THR A 4 32.65 -12.01 -10.09
CA THR A 4 31.34 -12.65 -10.28
C THR A 4 30.78 -13.18 -8.96
N ASP A 5 31.64 -13.71 -8.09
CA ASP A 5 31.25 -14.20 -6.76
C ASP A 5 30.80 -13.06 -5.84
N VAL A 6 31.49 -11.91 -5.90
CA VAL A 6 31.09 -10.71 -5.13
C VAL A 6 29.76 -10.17 -5.63
N LEU A 7 29.57 -10.06 -6.96
CA LEU A 7 28.32 -9.61 -7.54
C LEU A 7 27.14 -10.53 -7.17
N ASN A 8 27.33 -11.84 -7.20
CA ASN A 8 26.32 -12.81 -6.78
C ASN A 8 25.95 -12.66 -5.30
N LYS A 9 26.93 -12.48 -4.43
CA LYS A 9 26.68 -12.27 -2.99
C LYS A 9 25.90 -10.97 -2.75
N VAL A 10 26.24 -9.89 -3.44
CA VAL A 10 25.50 -8.61 -3.36
C VAL A 10 24.07 -8.80 -3.87
N PHE A 11 23.89 -9.47 -5.00
CA PHE A 11 22.56 -9.74 -5.55
C PHE A 11 21.68 -10.55 -4.58
N ILE A 12 22.24 -11.60 -3.98
CA ILE A 12 21.53 -12.43 -2.97
C ILE A 12 21.16 -11.56 -1.75
N ALA A 13 22.09 -10.75 -1.25
CA ALA A 13 21.84 -9.88 -0.10
C ALA A 13 20.71 -8.88 -0.38
N VAL A 14 20.73 -8.22 -1.55
CA VAL A 14 19.68 -7.28 -1.96
C VAL A 14 18.33 -8.01 -2.10
N THR A 15 18.32 -9.19 -2.68
CA THR A 15 17.09 -9.99 -2.84
C THR A 15 16.50 -10.38 -1.48
N LEU A 16 17.34 -10.80 -0.53
CA LEU A 16 16.89 -11.14 0.83
C LEU A 16 16.32 -9.92 1.57
N ILE A 17 17.00 -8.78 1.51
CA ILE A 17 16.53 -7.53 2.12
C ILE A 17 15.19 -7.11 1.49
N SER A 18 15.06 -7.21 0.17
CA SER A 18 13.82 -6.89 -0.53
C SER A 18 12.68 -7.82 -0.12
N ALA A 19 12.93 -9.12 0.01
CA ALA A 19 11.92 -10.09 0.46
C ALA A 19 11.44 -9.79 1.89
N VAL A 20 12.37 -9.50 2.81
CA VAL A 20 12.02 -9.11 4.19
C VAL A 20 11.20 -7.81 4.20
N THR A 21 11.59 -6.83 3.40
CA THR A 21 10.86 -5.55 3.31
C THR A 21 9.43 -5.74 2.80
N ILE A 22 9.23 -6.62 1.80
CA ILE A 22 7.89 -6.96 1.29
C ILE A 22 7.04 -7.61 2.39
N VAL A 23 7.60 -8.56 3.14
CA VAL A 23 6.88 -9.21 4.25
C VAL A 23 6.48 -8.20 5.32
N ILE A 24 7.40 -7.31 5.74
CA ILE A 24 7.09 -6.25 6.70
C ILE A 24 6.00 -5.33 6.14
N GLY A 25 6.10 -4.93 4.87
CA GLY A 25 5.09 -4.11 4.21
C GLY A 25 3.70 -4.76 4.22
N LEU A 26 3.59 -6.06 3.97
CA LEU A 26 2.34 -6.81 4.05
C LEU A 26 1.77 -6.85 5.48
N ILE A 27 2.61 -7.02 6.49
CA ILE A 27 2.19 -6.99 7.89
C ILE A 27 1.65 -5.61 8.27
N VAL A 28 2.34 -4.54 7.87
CA VAL A 28 1.91 -3.15 8.12
C VAL A 28 0.58 -2.85 7.44
N ILE A 29 0.43 -3.23 6.16
CA ILE A 29 -0.84 -3.05 5.42
C ILE A 29 -1.98 -3.80 6.12
N SER A 30 -1.76 -5.05 6.50
CA SER A 30 -2.76 -5.87 7.19
C SER A 30 -3.17 -5.26 8.53
N SER A 31 -2.21 -4.82 9.32
CA SER A 31 -2.46 -4.14 10.60
C SER A 31 -3.25 -2.84 10.40
N THR A 32 -2.87 -2.04 9.43
CA THR A 32 -3.55 -0.78 9.09
C THR A 32 -5.00 -1.01 8.68
N ILE A 33 -5.29 -2.04 7.86
CA ILE A 33 -6.66 -2.39 7.46
C ILE A 33 -7.50 -2.79 8.67
N ILE A 34 -6.95 -3.55 9.62
CA ILE A 34 -7.67 -3.97 10.83
C ILE A 34 -8.00 -2.76 11.72
N VAL A 35 -7.02 -1.88 11.96
CA VAL A 35 -7.21 -0.71 12.82
C VAL A 35 -8.17 0.30 12.17
N GLN A 36 -7.96 0.61 10.90
CA GLN A 36 -8.83 1.54 10.17
C GLN A 36 -10.24 0.98 9.98
N GLY A 37 -10.40 -0.34 9.92
CA GLY A 37 -11.70 -0.98 9.80
C GLY A 37 -12.64 -0.59 10.95
N LYS A 38 -12.16 -0.54 12.18
CA LYS A 38 -12.95 -0.11 13.35
C LYS A 38 -13.34 1.37 13.28
N VAL A 39 -12.40 2.23 12.89
CA VAL A 39 -12.66 3.68 12.74
C VAL A 39 -13.68 3.92 11.61
N LYS A 40 -13.53 3.22 10.50
CA LYS A 40 -14.46 3.31 9.36
C LYS A 40 -15.86 2.79 9.69
N GLN A 41 -15.99 1.77 10.54
CA GLN A 41 -17.31 1.33 11.03
C GLN A 41 -18.04 2.46 11.75
N PHE A 42 -17.36 3.16 12.63
CA PHE A 42 -17.94 4.28 13.36
C PHE A 42 -18.30 5.45 12.43
N GLN A 43 -17.42 5.82 11.50
CA GLN A 43 -17.69 6.84 10.49
C GLN A 43 -18.88 6.49 9.59
N ASN A 44 -18.93 5.23 9.11
CA ASN A 44 -20.02 4.75 8.27
C ASN A 44 -21.37 4.75 9.01
N LEU A 45 -21.35 4.53 10.32
CA LEU A 45 -22.54 4.59 11.16
C LEU A 45 -23.04 6.02 11.29
N ILE A 46 -22.15 6.99 11.49
CA ILE A 46 -22.49 8.43 11.50
C ILE A 46 -23.06 8.86 10.14
N PHE A 47 -22.43 8.51 9.03
CA PHE A 47 -22.92 8.83 7.69
C PHE A 47 -24.32 8.24 7.44
N LYS A 48 -24.59 7.04 7.95
CA LYS A 48 -25.88 6.39 7.83
C LYS A 48 -26.96 7.09 8.66
N ILE A 49 -26.62 7.59 9.85
CA ILE A 49 -27.54 8.39 10.69
C ILE A 49 -27.84 9.74 10.00
N LEU A 50 -26.87 10.32 9.33
CA LEU A 50 -27.03 11.54 8.54
C LEU A 50 -27.80 11.33 7.22
N GLY A 51 -28.19 10.10 6.90
CA GLY A 51 -29.02 9.78 5.73
C GLY A 51 -28.22 9.49 4.45
N PHE A 52 -26.90 9.33 4.53
CA PHE A 52 -26.09 9.00 3.36
C PHE A 52 -26.41 7.60 2.83
N SER A 53 -26.52 7.48 1.51
CA SER A 53 -26.72 6.21 0.83
C SER A 53 -25.44 5.37 0.85
N LYS A 54 -25.57 4.04 0.71
CA LYS A 54 -24.41 3.13 0.63
C LYS A 54 -23.43 3.51 -0.50
N LYS A 55 -23.94 4.03 -1.61
CA LYS A 55 -23.13 4.47 -2.75
C LYS A 55 -22.28 5.71 -2.41
N GLU A 56 -22.84 6.67 -1.70
CA GLU A 56 -22.12 7.88 -1.28
C GLU A 56 -21.01 7.55 -0.28
N ILE A 57 -21.25 6.62 0.65
CA ILE A 57 -20.24 6.15 1.60
C ILE A 57 -19.09 5.45 0.87
N LEU A 58 -19.39 4.57 -0.09
CA LEU A 58 -18.37 3.92 -0.91
C LEU A 58 -17.57 4.93 -1.74
N PHE A 59 -18.25 5.88 -2.35
CA PHE A 59 -17.61 6.92 -3.17
C PHE A 59 -16.65 7.79 -2.34
N SER A 60 -17.07 8.21 -1.15
CA SER A 60 -16.23 8.94 -0.19
C SER A 60 -14.97 8.14 0.18
N SER A 61 -15.13 6.83 0.44
CA SER A 61 -13.99 5.96 0.75
C SER A 61 -13.02 5.80 -0.41
N ILE A 62 -13.51 5.78 -1.64
CA ILE A 62 -12.66 5.71 -2.85
C ILE A 62 -11.89 7.01 -3.03
N ILE A 63 -12.54 8.16 -2.86
CA ILE A 63 -11.86 9.47 -2.96
C ILE A 63 -10.74 9.58 -1.92
N GLU A 64 -11.02 9.24 -0.67
CA GLU A 64 -10.02 9.23 0.41
C GLU A 64 -8.83 8.33 0.06
N PHE A 65 -9.11 7.15 -0.50
CA PHE A 65 -8.06 6.25 -0.97
C PHE A 65 -7.20 6.88 -2.07
N VAL A 66 -7.83 7.49 -3.09
CA VAL A 66 -7.10 8.09 -4.21
C VAL A 66 -6.18 9.21 -3.72
N ILE A 67 -6.65 10.07 -2.82
CA ILE A 67 -5.84 11.14 -2.25
C ILE A 67 -4.64 10.58 -1.48
N ASN A 68 -4.88 9.60 -0.61
CA ASN A 68 -3.81 8.95 0.17
C ASN A 68 -2.83 8.22 -0.75
N PHE A 69 -3.30 7.53 -1.78
CA PHE A 69 -2.47 6.80 -2.72
C PHE A 69 -1.54 7.73 -3.52
N ILE A 70 -2.06 8.84 -4.02
CA ILE A 70 -1.26 9.87 -4.71
C ILE A 70 -0.18 10.41 -3.77
N SER A 71 -0.53 10.74 -2.53
CA SER A 71 0.42 11.22 -1.54
C SER A 71 1.53 10.21 -1.26
N ILE A 72 1.19 8.93 -1.06
CA ILE A 72 2.16 7.85 -0.82
C ILE A 72 3.09 7.68 -2.03
N ILE A 73 2.55 7.66 -3.26
CA ILE A 73 3.37 7.55 -4.47
C ILE A 73 4.36 8.71 -4.57
N LEU A 74 3.93 9.93 -4.36
CA LEU A 74 4.81 11.10 -4.43
C LEU A 74 5.96 11.01 -3.43
N PHE A 75 5.66 10.73 -2.15
CA PHE A 75 6.69 10.60 -1.13
C PHE A 75 7.61 9.41 -1.37
N SER A 76 7.06 8.24 -1.68
CA SER A 76 7.87 7.04 -1.89
C SER A 76 8.78 7.16 -3.11
N THR A 77 8.28 7.74 -4.21
CA THR A 77 9.08 7.98 -5.41
C THR A 77 10.21 8.97 -5.13
N PHE A 78 9.92 10.05 -4.42
CA PHE A 78 10.93 11.03 -4.06
C PHE A 78 12.10 10.40 -3.30
N PHE A 79 11.82 9.66 -2.24
CA PHE A 79 12.85 8.98 -1.45
C PHE A 79 13.54 7.86 -2.23
N ALA A 80 12.80 7.08 -3.01
CA ALA A 80 13.36 5.98 -3.79
C ALA A 80 14.34 6.48 -4.86
N VAL A 81 14.01 7.56 -5.56
CA VAL A 81 14.88 8.16 -6.59
C VAL A 81 16.17 8.70 -5.97
N ILE A 82 16.07 9.45 -4.86
CA ILE A 82 17.25 10.01 -4.19
C ILE A 82 18.17 8.89 -3.70
N THR A 83 17.59 7.91 -2.98
CA THR A 83 18.37 6.80 -2.40
C THR A 83 18.99 5.93 -3.49
N SER A 84 18.21 5.57 -4.51
CA SER A 84 18.68 4.76 -5.64
C SER A 84 19.80 5.44 -6.41
N LYS A 85 19.65 6.73 -6.72
CA LYS A 85 20.68 7.50 -7.40
C LYS A 85 21.98 7.54 -6.58
N TYR A 86 21.86 7.84 -5.29
CA TYR A 86 23.03 7.89 -4.40
C TYR A 86 23.78 6.57 -4.36
N ILE A 87 23.05 5.45 -4.20
CA ILE A 87 23.65 4.11 -4.11
C ILE A 87 24.32 3.73 -5.44
N ILE A 88 23.65 3.95 -6.57
CA ILE A 88 24.15 3.51 -7.88
C ILE A 88 25.35 4.34 -8.31
N GLU A 89 25.32 5.66 -8.14
CA GLU A 89 26.41 6.55 -8.57
C GLU A 89 27.57 6.56 -7.59
N SER A 90 27.33 6.61 -6.26
CA SER A 90 28.39 6.73 -5.27
C SER A 90 29.03 5.39 -4.88
N ILE A 91 28.26 4.33 -4.80
CA ILE A 91 28.76 3.01 -4.34
C ILE A 91 29.17 2.15 -5.53
N PHE A 92 28.29 2.04 -6.54
CA PHE A 92 28.55 1.16 -7.68
C PHE A 92 29.28 1.86 -8.84
N GLN A 93 29.41 3.19 -8.82
CA GLN A 93 30.02 4.01 -9.88
C GLN A 93 29.42 3.72 -11.28
N LEU A 94 28.12 3.38 -11.31
CA LEU A 94 27.36 3.11 -12.52
C LEU A 94 26.47 4.30 -12.86
N LYS A 95 26.12 4.44 -14.14
CA LYS A 95 25.14 5.44 -14.57
C LYS A 95 23.77 5.06 -14.05
N TRP A 96 23.13 5.93 -13.28
CA TRP A 96 21.76 5.76 -12.85
C TRP A 96 20.80 5.98 -14.02
N SER A 97 19.83 5.08 -14.18
CA SER A 97 18.74 5.22 -15.13
C SER A 97 17.42 4.88 -14.43
N PHE A 98 16.41 5.72 -14.65
CA PHE A 98 15.07 5.48 -14.11
C PHE A 98 14.21 4.74 -15.14
N ASP A 99 13.80 3.52 -14.82
CA ASP A 99 12.88 2.76 -15.65
C ASP A 99 11.43 3.14 -15.33
N PHE A 100 10.90 4.07 -16.14
CA PHE A 100 9.55 4.59 -15.98
C PHE A 100 8.48 3.52 -16.22
N ILE A 101 8.72 2.58 -17.14
CA ILE A 101 7.75 1.52 -17.48
C ILE A 101 7.60 0.56 -16.30
N LEU A 102 8.70 0.12 -15.74
CA LEU A 102 8.71 -0.78 -14.59
C LEU A 102 8.05 -0.12 -13.37
N PHE A 103 8.39 1.14 -13.09
CA PHE A 103 7.78 1.91 -12.01
C PHE A 103 6.27 2.03 -12.17
N THR A 104 5.78 2.37 -13.37
CA THR A 104 4.35 2.53 -13.65
C THR A 104 3.61 1.21 -13.49
N ASN A 105 4.14 0.10 -14.01
CA ASN A 105 3.52 -1.21 -13.89
C ASN A 105 3.38 -1.66 -12.44
N ILE A 106 4.42 -1.48 -11.62
CA ILE A 106 4.38 -1.81 -10.18
C ILE A 106 3.35 -0.93 -9.48
N SER A 107 3.35 0.38 -9.73
CA SER A 107 2.41 1.33 -9.11
C SER A 107 0.96 0.98 -9.44
N ILE A 108 0.66 0.64 -10.70
CA ILE A 108 -0.69 0.22 -11.11
C ILE A 108 -1.08 -1.10 -10.42
N SER A 109 -0.18 -2.07 -10.36
CA SER A 109 -0.46 -3.35 -9.68
C SER A 109 -0.81 -3.15 -8.22
N ILE A 110 -0.05 -2.33 -7.51
CA ILE A 110 -0.32 -2.01 -6.09
C ILE A 110 -1.65 -1.27 -5.95
N ALA A 111 -1.94 -0.31 -6.83
CA ALA A 111 -3.20 0.43 -6.83
C ALA A 111 -4.40 -0.49 -6.98
N VAL A 112 -4.36 -1.41 -7.94
CA VAL A 112 -5.45 -2.37 -8.18
C VAL A 112 -5.68 -3.27 -6.99
N VAL A 113 -4.62 -3.88 -6.44
CA VAL A 113 -4.72 -4.75 -5.26
C VAL A 113 -5.31 -4.01 -4.07
N THR A 114 -4.83 -2.80 -3.80
CA THR A 114 -5.30 -2.00 -2.66
C THR A 114 -6.75 -1.56 -2.86
N LEU A 115 -7.15 -1.18 -4.08
CA LEU A 115 -8.53 -0.83 -4.42
C LEU A 115 -9.49 -2.01 -4.18
N VAL A 116 -9.13 -3.20 -4.62
CA VAL A 116 -9.89 -4.43 -4.39
C VAL A 116 -10.07 -4.68 -2.89
N LEU A 117 -9.00 -4.57 -2.10
CA LEU A 117 -9.06 -4.75 -0.65
C LEU A 117 -9.99 -3.74 0.03
N ILE A 118 -9.95 -2.47 -0.39
CA ILE A 118 -10.83 -1.43 0.15
C ILE A 118 -12.30 -1.71 -0.17
N ILE A 119 -12.60 -2.09 -1.41
CA ILE A 119 -13.97 -2.42 -1.82
C ILE A 119 -14.48 -3.62 -1.02
N LEU A 120 -13.69 -4.70 -0.92
CA LEU A 120 -14.07 -5.89 -0.14
C LEU A 120 -14.31 -5.56 1.33
N THR A 121 -13.43 -4.74 1.92
CA THR A 121 -13.56 -4.32 3.32
C THR A 121 -14.83 -3.49 3.53
N ASN A 122 -15.09 -2.50 2.67
CA ASN A 122 -16.30 -1.67 2.77
C ASN A 122 -17.59 -2.49 2.56
N LEU A 123 -17.62 -3.40 1.58
CA LEU A 123 -18.78 -4.27 1.34
C LEU A 123 -19.06 -5.17 2.54
N ARG A 124 -18.02 -5.70 3.19
CA ARG A 124 -18.17 -6.51 4.40
C ARG A 124 -18.79 -5.72 5.55
N TYR A 125 -18.42 -4.47 5.74
CA TYR A 125 -18.91 -3.62 6.82
C TYR A 125 -20.27 -2.95 6.53
N LEU A 126 -20.66 -2.82 5.26
CA LEU A 126 -21.98 -2.31 4.87
C LEU A 126 -23.08 -3.38 4.91
N ASN A 127 -22.73 -4.66 5.07
CA ASN A 127 -23.69 -5.76 5.10
C ASN A 127 -24.25 -5.94 6.52
N PRO A 128 -25.58 -5.73 6.75
CA PRO A 128 -26.16 -5.71 8.10
C PRO A 128 -26.13 -7.04 8.85
N LYS A 129 -25.70 -8.13 8.21
CA LYS A 129 -25.62 -9.46 8.84
C LYS A 129 -24.46 -9.62 9.86
N VAL A 130 -23.58 -8.63 9.99
CA VAL A 130 -22.45 -8.67 10.94
C VAL A 130 -22.78 -7.94 12.25
N TYR A 131 -23.95 -7.34 12.36
CA TYR A 131 -24.37 -6.50 13.50
C TYR A 131 -24.81 -7.21 14.82
N PRO A 132 -25.07 -8.51 14.87
CA PRO A 132 -25.47 -9.12 16.16
C PRO A 132 -24.34 -9.27 17.18
N LEU A 133 -23.08 -9.15 16.76
CA LEU A 133 -21.94 -9.42 17.65
C LEU A 133 -21.45 -8.22 18.49
N VAL A 134 -21.97 -7.02 18.24
CA VAL A 134 -21.59 -5.79 18.97
C VAL A 134 -22.61 -5.40 20.04
N ARG A 135 -23.72 -6.14 20.16
CA ARG A 135 -24.81 -5.83 21.11
C ARG A 135 -24.73 -6.57 22.45
N ASN A 136 -23.69 -7.36 22.66
CA ASN A 136 -23.49 -8.12 23.91
C ASN A 136 -22.22 -7.69 24.67
N GLU A 137 -22.00 -6.40 24.81
CA GLU A 137 -21.18 -5.82 25.88
C GLU A 137 -21.89 -4.64 26.50
#